data_e549261db4da7cda985e8503625df01a
#
_entry.id   e549261db4da7cda985e8503625df01a
#
_cell.length_a   1.000
_cell.length_b   1.000
_cell.length_c   1.000
_cell.angle_alpha   90.00
_cell.angle_beta   90.00
_cell.angle_gamma   90.00
#
_symmetry.space_group_name_H-M   'P 1'
#
loop_
_entity.id
_entity.type
_entity.pdbx_description
1 polymer ?
#
loop_
_entity_poly.entity_id
_entity_poly.type
_entity_poly.pdbx_seq_one_letter_code
_entity_poly.pdbx_strand_id
1 'polypeptide(L)'
;FYQPKWISTHYTLLDLRNLNLPSNNEIVQETIELVLQNNLADDGGIQLGPSTSEHSDVCVNGMFLNYASYFKTSEKKMHSIIDCLLNEIMADGGFNCRTTRSGATHSSLHTTISVLEGLSEFQKAGYTYRKDDILSVKKSSIEFILLHQLFLSDRTGQIINKDFLKLTYPCRWKYDILRALDFFQYTG
;
A
#
# COMPACT_ATOMS: atom_id res chain seq x y z
N PHE A 1 -11.61 -13.30 0.83
CA PHE A 1 -10.63 -12.69 -0.08
C PHE A 1 -9.20 -12.61 0.49
N TYR A 2 -8.99 -12.89 1.80
CA TYR A 2 -7.67 -12.78 2.47
C TYR A 2 -7.12 -14.10 3.02
N GLN A 3 -7.93 -15.14 3.10
CA GLN A 3 -7.53 -16.47 3.59
C GLN A 3 -7.77 -17.55 2.52
N PRO A 4 -6.89 -18.56 2.39
CA PRO A 4 -5.57 -18.69 3.01
C PRO A 4 -4.63 -17.58 2.54
N LYS A 5 -3.85 -16.98 3.46
CA LYS A 5 -3.20 -15.67 3.26
C LYS A 5 -2.41 -15.55 1.96
N TRP A 6 -1.53 -16.50 1.67
CA TRP A 6 -0.58 -16.34 0.56
C TRP A 6 -1.10 -16.76 -0.82
N ILE A 7 -2.25 -17.41 -0.88
CA ILE A 7 -2.98 -17.78 -2.11
C ILE A 7 -4.35 -17.13 -2.17
N SER A 8 -4.55 -16.08 -1.36
CA SER A 8 -5.79 -15.33 -1.33
C SER A 8 -5.95 -14.47 -2.59
N THR A 9 -7.19 -14.11 -2.91
CA THR A 9 -7.51 -13.20 -4.01
C THR A 9 -6.66 -11.94 -3.98
N HIS A 10 -6.49 -11.32 -2.81
CA HIS A 10 -5.70 -10.11 -2.64
C HIS A 10 -4.24 -10.27 -3.09
N TYR A 11 -3.55 -11.31 -2.61
CA TYR A 11 -2.15 -11.52 -2.99
C TYR A 11 -2.01 -12.05 -4.42
N THR A 12 -2.97 -12.81 -4.93
CA THR A 12 -3.00 -13.24 -6.32
C THR A 12 -3.10 -12.02 -7.26
N LEU A 13 -3.99 -11.07 -6.97
CA LEU A 13 -4.13 -9.84 -7.76
C LEU A 13 -2.85 -9.00 -7.73
N LEU A 14 -2.21 -8.89 -6.57
CA LEU A 14 -0.94 -8.19 -6.43
C LEU A 14 0.19 -8.90 -7.20
N ASP A 15 0.27 -10.22 -7.12
CA ASP A 15 1.27 -11.02 -7.85
C ASP A 15 1.05 -10.91 -9.37
N LEU A 16 -0.20 -10.95 -9.86
CA LEU A 16 -0.53 -10.76 -11.29
C LEU A 16 -0.12 -9.37 -11.79
N ARG A 17 -0.34 -8.33 -11.00
CA ARG A 17 0.16 -6.97 -11.30
C ARG A 17 1.68 -6.96 -11.38
N ASN A 18 2.37 -7.55 -10.42
CA ASN A 18 3.84 -7.58 -10.38
C ASN A 18 4.47 -8.41 -11.53
N LEU A 19 3.72 -9.39 -12.05
CA LEU A 19 4.09 -10.17 -13.23
C LEU A 19 3.70 -9.47 -14.56
N ASN A 20 3.20 -8.23 -14.50
CA ASN A 20 2.78 -7.44 -15.65
C ASN A 20 1.71 -8.13 -16.52
N LEU A 21 0.74 -8.81 -15.89
CA LEU A 21 -0.44 -9.29 -16.62
C LEU A 21 -1.10 -8.10 -17.35
N PRO A 22 -1.56 -8.24 -18.60
CA PRO A 22 -2.21 -7.15 -19.33
C PRO A 22 -3.33 -6.50 -18.51
N SER A 23 -3.26 -5.16 -18.38
CA SER A 23 -4.14 -4.39 -17.50
C SER A 23 -5.61 -4.37 -17.92
N ASN A 24 -5.92 -4.83 -19.13
CA ASN A 24 -7.27 -4.96 -19.68
C ASN A 24 -7.85 -6.38 -19.51
N ASN A 25 -7.31 -7.20 -18.62
CA ASN A 25 -7.83 -8.54 -18.35
C ASN A 25 -9.18 -8.45 -17.64
N GLU A 26 -10.26 -8.84 -18.32
CA GLU A 26 -11.65 -8.72 -17.85
C GLU A 26 -11.90 -9.52 -16.57
N ILE A 27 -11.39 -10.74 -16.47
CA ILE A 27 -11.57 -11.59 -15.27
C ILE A 27 -10.98 -10.93 -14.03
N VAL A 28 -9.81 -10.31 -14.18
CA VAL A 28 -9.15 -9.59 -13.08
C VAL A 28 -9.94 -8.35 -12.70
N GLN A 29 -10.42 -7.59 -13.68
CA GLN A 29 -11.25 -6.40 -13.44
C GLN A 29 -12.56 -6.76 -12.72
N GLU A 30 -13.26 -7.78 -13.16
CA GLU A 30 -14.46 -8.31 -12.49
C GLU A 30 -14.16 -8.77 -11.06
N THR A 31 -13.03 -9.44 -10.85
CA THR A 31 -12.60 -9.87 -9.50
C THR A 31 -12.35 -8.68 -8.57
N ILE A 32 -11.74 -7.60 -9.05
CA ILE A 32 -11.53 -6.37 -8.28
C ILE A 32 -12.87 -5.72 -7.93
N GLU A 33 -13.81 -5.69 -8.86
CA GLU A 33 -15.18 -5.19 -8.60
C GLU A 33 -15.87 -5.99 -7.49
N LEU A 34 -15.77 -7.32 -7.49
CA LEU A 34 -16.31 -8.16 -6.42
C LEU A 34 -15.65 -7.85 -5.06
N VAL A 35 -14.35 -7.58 -5.03
CA VAL A 35 -13.66 -7.16 -3.79
C VAL A 35 -14.24 -5.84 -3.29
N LEU A 36 -14.38 -4.84 -4.14
CA LEU A 36 -14.97 -3.54 -3.79
C LEU A 36 -16.39 -3.66 -3.25
N GLN A 37 -17.23 -4.44 -3.92
CA GLN A 37 -18.64 -4.61 -3.54
C GLN A 37 -18.84 -5.31 -2.18
N ASN A 38 -17.93 -6.22 -1.82
CA ASN A 38 -18.11 -7.08 -0.65
C ASN A 38 -17.21 -6.73 0.54
N ASN A 39 -16.24 -5.82 0.39
CA ASN A 39 -15.23 -5.59 1.42
C ASN A 39 -14.96 -4.10 1.70
N LEU A 40 -15.80 -3.20 1.24
CA LEU A 40 -15.72 -1.79 1.62
C LEU A 40 -16.13 -1.64 3.09
N ALA A 41 -15.26 -1.07 3.90
CA ALA A 41 -15.48 -0.83 5.32
C ALA A 41 -16.08 0.56 5.60
N ASP A 42 -16.56 0.79 6.82
CA ASP A 42 -17.18 2.06 7.23
C ASP A 42 -16.20 3.24 7.21
N ASP A 43 -14.91 2.97 7.39
CA ASP A 43 -13.83 3.98 7.26
C ASP A 43 -13.50 4.36 5.81
N GLY A 44 -14.16 3.75 4.84
CA GLY A 44 -13.96 3.97 3.40
C GLY A 44 -12.82 3.14 2.79
N GLY A 45 -12.10 2.38 3.58
CA GLY A 45 -11.04 1.47 3.12
C GLY A 45 -11.54 0.06 2.79
N ILE A 46 -10.64 -0.81 2.36
CA ILE A 46 -10.91 -2.22 2.07
C ILE A 46 -10.56 -3.08 3.28
N GLN A 47 -11.54 -3.84 3.80
CA GLN A 47 -11.36 -4.79 4.89
C GLN A 47 -11.51 -6.23 4.37
N LEU A 48 -10.41 -6.97 4.26
CA LEU A 48 -10.37 -8.30 3.65
C LEU A 48 -10.43 -9.45 4.64
N GLY A 49 -10.08 -9.19 5.89
CA GLY A 49 -10.07 -10.18 6.97
C GLY A 49 -11.30 -10.10 7.87
N PRO A 50 -11.46 -11.03 8.83
CA PRO A 50 -12.48 -10.89 9.87
C PRO A 50 -12.22 -9.58 10.64
N SER A 51 -13.23 -8.73 10.68
CA SER A 51 -13.16 -7.45 11.35
C SER A 51 -13.08 -7.66 12.87
N THR A 52 -11.89 -7.48 13.41
CA THR A 52 -11.69 -7.31 14.86
C THR A 52 -11.38 -5.86 15.22
N SER A 53 -11.30 -4.98 14.23
CA SER A 53 -11.10 -3.54 14.39
C SER A 53 -12.12 -2.75 13.56
N GLU A 54 -12.48 -1.58 14.05
CA GLU A 54 -13.36 -0.63 13.35
C GLU A 54 -12.69 0.01 12.13
N HIS A 55 -11.40 -0.23 11.93
CA HIS A 55 -10.59 0.37 10.88
C HIS A 55 -9.96 -0.69 9.97
N SER A 56 -9.92 -0.39 8.69
CA SER A 56 -9.27 -1.21 7.68
C SER A 56 -7.73 -1.12 7.76
N ASP A 57 -7.05 -2.17 7.26
CA ASP A 57 -5.59 -2.20 7.27
C ASP A 57 -4.97 -1.26 6.23
N VAL A 58 -4.24 -0.25 6.68
CA VAL A 58 -3.59 0.76 5.81
C VAL A 58 -2.70 0.13 4.74
N CYS A 59 -1.90 -0.89 5.09
CA CYS A 59 -1.05 -1.58 4.11
C CYS A 59 -1.86 -2.38 3.08
N VAL A 60 -3.00 -2.95 3.48
CA VAL A 60 -3.92 -3.65 2.57
C VAL A 60 -4.53 -2.66 1.59
N ASN A 61 -4.94 -1.48 2.07
CA ASN A 61 -5.49 -0.42 1.22
C ASN A 61 -4.46 0.11 0.21
N GLY A 62 -3.19 0.29 0.62
CA GLY A 62 -2.11 0.66 -0.29
C GLY A 62 -1.89 -0.39 -1.38
N MET A 63 -1.82 -1.68 -1.03
CA MET A 63 -1.68 -2.77 -1.99
C MET A 63 -2.92 -2.93 -2.89
N PHE A 64 -4.13 -2.74 -2.33
CA PHE A 64 -5.36 -2.73 -3.12
C PHE A 64 -5.33 -1.62 -4.17
N LEU A 65 -5.04 -0.40 -3.75
CA LEU A 65 -4.95 0.76 -4.64
C LEU A 65 -3.94 0.53 -5.77
N ASN A 66 -2.81 -0.14 -5.49
CA ASN A 66 -1.78 -0.47 -6.45
C ASN A 66 -2.36 -1.34 -7.59
N TYR A 67 -2.90 -2.53 -7.28
CA TYR A 67 -3.40 -3.39 -8.35
C TYR A 67 -4.71 -2.88 -8.97
N ALA A 68 -5.60 -2.25 -8.21
CA ALA A 68 -6.85 -1.72 -8.74
C ALA A 68 -6.59 -0.60 -9.76
N SER A 69 -5.64 0.28 -9.50
CA SER A 69 -5.22 1.34 -10.44
C SER A 69 -4.57 0.76 -11.70
N TYR A 70 -3.68 -0.21 -11.54
CA TYR A 70 -3.03 -0.89 -12.65
C TYR A 70 -4.04 -1.56 -13.60
N PHE A 71 -5.04 -2.26 -13.06
CA PHE A 71 -6.08 -2.94 -13.82
C PHE A 71 -7.26 -2.03 -14.21
N LYS A 72 -7.07 -0.69 -14.15
CA LYS A 72 -8.01 0.29 -14.70
C LYS A 72 -9.36 0.35 -13.99
N THR A 73 -9.44 0.04 -12.71
CA THR A 73 -10.64 0.29 -11.90
C THR A 73 -11.04 1.76 -12.00
N SER A 74 -12.34 2.06 -12.10
CA SER A 74 -12.83 3.44 -12.18
C SER A 74 -12.33 4.29 -11.00
N GLU A 75 -11.76 5.46 -11.30
CA GLU A 75 -11.23 6.40 -10.30
C GLU A 75 -12.23 6.67 -9.18
N LYS A 76 -13.48 6.95 -9.53
CA LYS A 76 -14.55 7.28 -8.58
C LYS A 76 -14.78 6.20 -7.52
N LYS A 77 -14.58 4.94 -7.87
CA LYS A 77 -14.73 3.81 -6.92
C LYS A 77 -13.59 3.71 -5.90
N MET A 78 -12.49 4.40 -6.14
CA MET A 78 -11.32 4.43 -5.26
C MET A 78 -11.21 5.70 -4.42
N HIS A 79 -12.16 6.67 -4.56
CA HIS A 79 -12.10 7.94 -3.83
C HIS A 79 -12.08 7.74 -2.32
N SER A 80 -12.97 6.89 -1.77
CA SER A 80 -13.02 6.63 -0.33
C SER A 80 -11.74 5.97 0.19
N ILE A 81 -11.10 5.12 -0.61
CA ILE A 81 -9.82 4.48 -0.27
C ILE A 81 -8.69 5.51 -0.23
N ILE A 82 -8.67 6.44 -1.18
CA ILE A 82 -7.73 7.57 -1.16
C ILE A 82 -7.93 8.41 0.09
N ASP A 83 -9.19 8.80 0.41
CA ASP A 83 -9.49 9.57 1.60
C ASP A 83 -9.08 8.85 2.88
N CYS A 84 -9.39 7.56 2.99
CA CYS A 84 -8.95 6.71 4.09
C CYS A 84 -7.43 6.73 4.25
N LEU A 85 -6.67 6.51 3.17
CA LEU A 85 -5.21 6.52 3.20
C LEU A 85 -4.63 7.89 3.59
N LEU A 86 -5.17 8.97 3.02
CA LEU A 86 -4.68 10.32 3.33
C LEU A 86 -4.93 10.75 4.77
N ASN A 87 -5.98 10.22 5.42
CA ASN A 87 -6.27 10.47 6.83
C ASN A 87 -5.35 9.69 7.79
N GLU A 88 -4.66 8.66 7.33
CA GLU A 88 -3.79 7.79 8.13
C GLU A 88 -2.30 8.22 8.12
N ILE A 89 -1.97 9.35 7.50
CA ILE A 89 -0.60 9.89 7.53
C ILE A 89 -0.18 10.25 8.95
N MET A 90 0.99 9.79 9.36
CA MET A 90 1.52 10.04 10.69
C MET A 90 2.42 11.28 10.73
N ALA A 91 2.65 11.83 11.92
CA ALA A 91 3.42 13.06 12.13
C ALA A 91 4.87 12.97 11.62
N ASP A 92 5.45 11.76 11.56
CA ASP A 92 6.79 11.50 11.04
C ASP A 92 6.82 11.29 9.51
N GLY A 93 5.69 11.48 8.83
CA GLY A 93 5.57 11.50 7.38
C GLY A 93 5.30 10.14 6.73
N GLY A 94 5.19 9.06 7.48
CA GLY A 94 4.89 7.73 6.96
C GLY A 94 3.54 7.18 7.44
N PHE A 95 3.40 5.85 7.46
CA PHE A 95 2.17 5.13 7.79
C PHE A 95 2.44 3.91 8.67
N ASN A 96 1.46 3.51 9.49
CA ASN A 96 1.54 2.29 10.27
C ASN A 96 0.17 1.64 10.50
N CYS A 97 -0.03 0.39 10.05
CA CYS A 97 -1.25 -0.38 10.32
C CYS A 97 -1.54 -0.63 11.80
N ARG A 98 -0.57 -0.39 12.69
CA ARG A 98 -0.72 -0.62 14.12
C ARG A 98 -1.19 0.61 14.90
N THR A 99 -1.38 1.76 14.28
CA THR A 99 -1.94 2.97 14.92
C THR A 99 -3.24 2.64 15.61
N THR A 100 -4.17 2.08 14.89
CA THR A 100 -5.51 1.72 15.37
C THR A 100 -5.55 0.46 16.23
N ARG A 101 -4.61 -0.49 16.02
CA ARG A 101 -4.59 -1.78 16.74
C ARG A 101 -3.84 -1.77 18.06
N SER A 102 -2.78 -0.99 18.19
CA SER A 102 -1.89 -0.99 19.36
C SER A 102 -1.34 0.38 19.74
N GLY A 103 -1.90 1.46 19.20
CA GLY A 103 -1.47 2.82 19.51
C GLY A 103 -0.04 3.12 19.08
N ALA A 104 0.40 2.59 17.93
CA ALA A 104 1.73 2.88 17.41
C ALA A 104 1.88 4.39 17.14
N THR A 105 2.98 4.97 17.61
CA THR A 105 3.28 6.42 17.49
C THR A 105 4.34 6.73 16.42
N HIS A 106 4.85 5.71 15.74
CA HIS A 106 5.87 5.82 14.69
C HIS A 106 5.45 5.05 13.46
N SER A 107 5.80 5.58 12.30
CA SER A 107 5.54 4.94 11.01
C SER A 107 6.33 3.65 10.83
N SER A 108 5.85 2.82 9.92
CA SER A 108 6.43 1.52 9.56
C SER A 108 6.88 1.53 8.11
N LEU A 109 8.13 1.17 7.84
CA LEU A 109 8.62 1.00 6.46
C LEU A 109 7.75 0.01 5.66
N HIS A 110 7.23 -1.06 6.30
CA HIS A 110 6.32 -2.01 5.65
C HIS A 110 5.03 -1.36 5.14
N THR A 111 4.39 -0.54 5.97
CA THR A 111 3.13 0.11 5.61
C THR A 111 3.37 1.25 4.64
N THR A 112 4.38 2.08 4.92
CA THR A 112 4.70 3.26 4.11
C THR A 112 4.99 2.92 2.66
N ILE A 113 5.82 1.90 2.39
CA ILE A 113 6.12 1.48 1.02
C ILE A 113 4.87 0.99 0.28
N SER A 114 3.98 0.25 0.96
CA SER A 114 2.75 -0.26 0.36
C SER A 114 1.81 0.87 -0.06
N VAL A 115 1.71 1.92 0.75
CA VAL A 115 0.90 3.11 0.43
C VAL A 115 1.55 3.91 -0.71
N LEU A 116 2.87 4.12 -0.66
CA LEU A 116 3.62 4.83 -1.71
C LEU A 116 3.45 4.17 -3.09
N GLU A 117 3.56 2.84 -3.15
CA GLU A 117 3.33 2.08 -4.40
C GLU A 117 1.90 2.26 -4.91
N GLY A 118 0.91 2.21 -4.02
CA GLY A 118 -0.50 2.41 -4.36
C GLY A 118 -0.78 3.81 -4.91
N LEU A 119 -0.35 4.85 -4.19
CA LEU A 119 -0.52 6.24 -4.62
C LEU A 119 0.23 6.55 -5.92
N SER A 120 1.40 5.96 -6.12
CA SER A 120 2.18 6.14 -7.36
C SER A 120 1.53 5.47 -8.55
N GLU A 121 0.98 4.25 -8.40
CA GLU A 121 0.25 3.57 -9.47
C GLU A 121 -1.05 4.32 -9.82
N PHE A 122 -1.76 4.87 -8.81
CA PHE A 122 -2.94 5.70 -9.02
C PHE A 122 -2.65 6.91 -9.91
N GLN A 123 -1.57 7.63 -9.62
CA GLN A 123 -1.14 8.77 -10.44
C GLN A 123 -0.68 8.33 -11.84
N LYS A 124 0.05 7.21 -11.95
CA LYS A 124 0.53 6.66 -13.22
C LYS A 124 -0.62 6.20 -14.12
N ALA A 125 -1.72 5.73 -13.54
CA ALA A 125 -2.94 5.42 -14.27
C ALA A 125 -3.64 6.66 -14.87
N GLY A 126 -3.18 7.87 -14.53
CA GLY A 126 -3.71 9.15 -15.02
C GLY A 126 -4.84 9.70 -14.15
N TYR A 127 -5.07 9.15 -12.97
CA TYR A 127 -6.10 9.61 -12.05
C TYR A 127 -5.68 10.90 -11.32
N THR A 128 -6.67 11.75 -11.01
CA THR A 128 -6.43 13.13 -10.56
C THR A 128 -7.07 13.47 -9.22
N TYR A 129 -7.91 12.60 -8.68
CA TYR A 129 -8.56 12.82 -7.39
C TYR A 129 -7.53 13.11 -6.30
N ARG A 130 -7.69 14.23 -5.59
CA ARG A 130 -6.80 14.74 -4.54
C ARG A 130 -5.31 14.76 -4.91
N LYS A 131 -5.01 15.10 -6.15
CA LYS A 131 -3.65 15.05 -6.72
C LYS A 131 -2.61 15.77 -5.87
N ASP A 132 -2.92 16.98 -5.39
CA ASP A 132 -1.95 17.79 -4.64
C ASP A 132 -1.70 17.22 -3.23
N ASP A 133 -2.74 16.70 -2.57
CA ASP A 133 -2.60 16.00 -1.29
C ASP A 133 -1.75 14.74 -1.45
N ILE A 134 -2.01 13.96 -2.50
CA ILE A 134 -1.21 12.76 -2.83
C ILE A 134 0.26 13.13 -3.06
N LEU A 135 0.54 14.19 -3.79
CA LEU A 135 1.93 14.65 -4.02
C LEU A 135 2.61 15.04 -2.71
N SER A 136 1.90 15.77 -1.84
CA SER A 136 2.42 16.16 -0.52
C SER A 136 2.74 14.95 0.35
N VAL A 137 1.79 14.02 0.46
CA VAL A 137 1.95 12.78 1.25
C VAL A 137 3.05 11.90 0.68
N LYS A 138 3.14 11.74 -0.63
CA LYS A 138 4.24 10.98 -1.25
C LYS A 138 5.60 11.59 -0.93
N LYS A 139 5.72 12.92 -0.99
CA LYS A 139 6.98 13.61 -0.65
C LYS A 139 7.40 13.30 0.79
N SER A 140 6.52 13.50 1.77
CA SER A 140 6.84 13.23 3.18
C SER A 140 7.17 11.75 3.43
N SER A 141 6.46 10.83 2.77
CA SER A 141 6.70 9.39 2.93
C SER A 141 7.99 8.91 2.27
N ILE A 142 8.40 9.52 1.18
CA ILE A 142 9.73 9.30 0.56
C ILE A 142 10.82 9.81 1.50
N GLU A 143 10.67 11.03 2.04
CA GLU A 143 11.60 11.60 3.03
C GLU A 143 11.73 10.70 4.26
N PHE A 144 10.62 10.16 4.77
CA PHE A 144 10.63 9.19 5.87
C PHE A 144 11.50 7.96 5.55
N ILE A 145 11.35 7.34 4.36
CA ILE A 145 12.18 6.17 3.97
C ILE A 145 13.65 6.56 3.83
N LEU A 146 13.95 7.73 3.26
CA LEU A 146 15.33 8.21 3.06
C LEU A 146 16.02 8.57 4.38
N LEU A 147 15.31 9.18 5.35
CA LEU A 147 15.83 9.43 6.70
C LEU A 147 16.24 8.12 7.41
N HIS A 148 15.53 7.03 7.14
CA HIS A 148 15.88 5.70 7.62
C HIS A 148 17.02 5.04 6.81
N GLN A 149 17.62 5.73 5.84
CA GLN A 149 18.63 5.17 4.92
C GLN A 149 18.22 3.79 4.40
N LEU A 150 16.93 3.62 4.12
CA LEU A 150 16.21 2.41 3.70
C LEU A 150 16.07 1.32 4.79
N PHE A 151 16.92 1.23 5.80
CA PHE A 151 16.90 0.11 6.77
C PHE A 151 17.44 0.44 8.16
N LEU A 152 17.88 1.67 8.40
CA LEU A 152 18.43 2.10 9.69
C LEU A 152 17.39 2.83 10.55
N SER A 153 17.51 2.70 11.84
CA SER A 153 16.76 3.54 12.78
C SER A 153 17.30 4.98 12.75
N ASP A 154 16.42 5.94 12.53
CA ASP A 154 16.72 7.37 12.58
C ASP A 154 17.23 7.83 13.95
N ARG A 155 16.80 7.13 15.03
CA ARG A 155 17.18 7.46 16.42
C ARG A 155 18.50 6.85 16.86
N THR A 156 18.84 5.66 16.39
CA THR A 156 20.00 4.89 16.90
C THR A 156 21.07 4.63 15.84
N GLY A 157 20.77 4.83 14.55
CA GLY A 157 21.64 4.44 13.44
C GLY A 157 21.83 2.93 13.28
N GLN A 158 21.13 2.11 14.08
CA GLN A 158 21.22 0.65 14.01
C GLN A 158 20.27 0.08 12.97
N ILE A 159 20.56 -1.12 12.46
CA ILE A 159 19.68 -1.86 11.56
C ILE A 159 18.37 -2.14 12.28
N ILE A 160 17.23 -1.68 11.73
CA ILE A 160 15.89 -1.90 12.29
C ILE A 160 15.55 -3.38 12.31
N ASN A 161 15.77 -4.07 11.19
CA ASN A 161 15.50 -5.49 11.04
C ASN A 161 16.46 -6.09 10.01
N LYS A 162 17.18 -7.16 10.38
CA LYS A 162 18.09 -7.87 9.45
C LYS A 162 17.38 -8.47 8.25
N ASP A 163 16.08 -8.74 8.34
CA ASP A 163 15.29 -9.24 7.22
C ASP A 163 15.18 -8.23 6.08
N PHE A 164 15.35 -6.92 6.37
CA PHE A 164 15.35 -5.88 5.33
C PHE A 164 16.52 -6.01 4.33
N LEU A 165 17.53 -6.77 4.66
CA LEU A 165 18.71 -7.01 3.81
C LEU A 165 18.64 -8.33 3.02
N LYS A 166 17.52 -9.07 3.08
CA LYS A 166 17.41 -10.41 2.48
C LYS A 166 17.00 -10.43 1.00
N LEU A 167 16.60 -9.30 0.43
CA LEU A 167 16.18 -9.17 -0.98
C LEU A 167 15.13 -10.22 -1.38
N THR A 168 14.04 -10.30 -0.64
CA THR A 168 13.01 -11.34 -0.78
C THR A 168 12.08 -11.07 -1.96
N TYR A 169 11.79 -12.09 -2.76
CA TYR A 169 10.76 -12.03 -3.81
C TYR A 169 9.87 -13.29 -3.79
N PRO A 170 8.54 -13.15 -3.90
CA PRO A 170 7.77 -11.90 -3.82
C PRO A 170 7.73 -11.34 -2.40
N CYS A 171 7.91 -10.03 -2.26
CA CYS A 171 7.94 -9.36 -0.94
C CYS A 171 6.54 -9.18 -0.34
N ARG A 172 5.49 -9.13 -1.15
CA ARG A 172 4.08 -8.93 -0.75
C ARG A 172 3.91 -7.70 0.15
N TRP A 173 3.46 -7.86 1.41
CA TRP A 173 3.36 -6.74 2.36
C TRP A 173 4.69 -6.39 3.05
N LYS A 174 5.68 -7.30 2.98
CA LYS A 174 6.96 -7.09 3.66
C LYS A 174 7.80 -6.05 2.94
N TYR A 175 8.52 -5.27 3.72
CA TYR A 175 9.52 -4.35 3.26
C TYR A 175 10.89 -5.02 3.27
N ASP A 176 11.70 -4.75 2.28
CA ASP A 176 13.13 -4.87 2.27
C ASP A 176 13.76 -3.82 1.33
N ILE A 177 15.07 -3.73 1.31
CA ILE A 177 15.78 -2.72 0.49
C ILE A 177 15.56 -2.92 -1.00
N LEU A 178 15.36 -4.16 -1.48
CA LEU A 178 15.07 -4.42 -2.90
C LEU A 178 13.75 -3.76 -3.30
N ARG A 179 12.69 -3.95 -2.50
CA ARG A 179 11.39 -3.32 -2.75
C ARG A 179 11.47 -1.79 -2.76
N ALA A 180 12.26 -1.21 -1.85
CA ALA A 180 12.49 0.23 -1.84
C ALA A 180 13.22 0.73 -3.08
N LEU A 181 14.27 0.02 -3.51
CA LEU A 181 15.04 0.36 -4.72
C LEU A 181 14.19 0.21 -5.99
N ASP A 182 13.39 -0.85 -6.08
CA ASP A 182 12.42 -1.03 -7.19
C ASP A 182 11.42 0.14 -7.23
N PHE A 183 10.90 0.55 -6.08
CA PHE A 183 9.99 1.70 -5.99
C PHE A 183 10.67 2.97 -6.51
N PHE A 184 11.88 3.30 -6.05
CA PHE A 184 12.60 4.50 -6.51
C PHE A 184 12.95 4.44 -8.00
N GLN A 185 13.33 3.28 -8.51
CA GLN A 185 13.57 3.10 -9.95
C GLN A 185 12.29 3.29 -10.76
N TYR A 186 11.16 2.81 -10.25
CA TYR A 186 9.87 2.88 -10.93
C TYR A 186 9.27 4.29 -10.98
N THR A 187 9.54 5.10 -9.96
CA THR A 187 8.96 6.45 -9.81
C THR A 187 9.87 7.55 -10.35
N GLY A 188 11.12 7.24 -10.70
CA GLY A 188 12.05 8.13 -11.40
C GLY A 188 12.72 9.14 -10.56
#